data_9d65e82af81c2415cafaeb33cf21c074
#
_entry.id   9d65e82af81c2415cafaeb33cf21c074
#
_cell.length_a   1.000
_cell.length_b   1.000
_cell.length_c   1.000
_cell.angle_alpha   90.00
_cell.angle_beta   90.00
_cell.angle_gamma   90.00
#
_symmetry.space_group_name_H-M   'P 1'
#
loop_
_entity.id
_entity.type
_entity.pdbx_description
1 polymer ?
#
loop_
_entity_poly.entity_id
_entity_poly.type
_entity_poly.pdbx_seq_one_letter_code
_entity_poly.pdbx_strand_id
1 'polypeptide(L)'
;MKKIRAAALIAATALVATGCSSGGGGGDSSGDGTGPIDVWLSNNEQEVEWGKAVVEAWNAEHPDEKVTAQEIPAGSSSEEAITAAITAGTAPCLVYNVAPAAVSGWVKQGGLVDLSTMKGGSDYITERGGDVEAYASDGSFYQLPWKSNPVMVMYNKALFQAAGIDPEDPQMNTHEAFLEKSRAIVESGVQSAIWPAPTSEFYQPWFDFYPLYLAETDGTMLVEDGKATIDSDAGRTVAEFWSTFYTEKLSPNEASTDDAMSAGTTAMQLAGPWAIPSYAETVDVGFMPVPTSDGRENPTTFADSKSVSMFTACENQGTAWEFLQFSTSVESDGQLLELTGQMPMRTDLTGTYGDYFEANPNYVAFAEQAENTADVPSIPNSVEAWQAFRDEYSAAVIFGKKPIDEFLMNASSKIDELIAE
;
A
#
# COMPACT_ATOMS: atom_id res chain seq x y z
N MET A 1 48.46 -5.24 51.36
CA MET A 1 49.74 -5.98 51.27
C MET A 1 49.67 -6.95 50.12
N LYS A 2 50.73 -6.98 49.37
CA LYS A 2 51.16 -7.79 48.22
C LYS A 2 50.74 -7.31 46.84
N LYS A 3 51.72 -6.59 46.28
CA LYS A 3 51.98 -6.35 44.86
C LYS A 3 52.49 -7.66 44.21
N ILE A 4 52.02 -7.99 42.99
CA ILE A 4 52.81 -8.84 42.09
C ILE A 4 52.76 -8.15 40.68
N ARG A 5 53.99 -7.90 40.22
CA ARG A 5 54.41 -7.47 38.89
C ARG A 5 54.67 -8.72 38.04
N ALA A 6 54.35 -8.68 36.75
CA ALA A 6 55.08 -9.37 35.66
C ALA A 6 54.46 -8.93 34.34
N ALA A 7 55.10 -8.38 33.51
CA ALA A 7 56.25 -8.62 32.62
C ALA A 7 55.73 -8.76 31.18
N ALA A 8 56.11 -7.78 30.37
CA ALA A 8 55.89 -7.69 28.93
C ALA A 8 56.73 -8.74 28.18
N LEU A 9 56.15 -9.35 27.16
CA LEU A 9 56.91 -10.03 26.10
C LEU A 9 56.50 -9.42 24.76
N ILE A 10 57.46 -8.74 24.15
CA ILE A 10 57.48 -8.26 22.80
C ILE A 10 57.94 -9.43 21.92
N ALA A 11 57.11 -9.83 20.95
CA ALA A 11 57.54 -10.68 19.84
C ALA A 11 57.34 -9.90 18.55
N ALA A 12 58.43 -9.45 17.98
CA ALA A 12 58.52 -8.90 16.64
C ALA A 12 58.51 -10.06 15.63
N THR A 13 57.60 -10.02 14.67
CA THR A 13 57.70 -10.88 13.48
C THR A 13 57.51 -10.05 12.21
N ALA A 14 58.40 -10.34 11.28
CA ALA A 14 58.77 -9.60 10.10
C ALA A 14 57.64 -9.45 9.06
N LEU A 15 57.60 -8.26 8.44
CA LEU A 15 56.93 -8.00 7.19
C LEU A 15 57.59 -8.78 6.04
N VAL A 16 56.76 -9.53 5.31
CA VAL A 16 57.08 -9.94 3.94
C VAL A 16 56.12 -9.15 3.06
N ALA A 17 56.64 -8.15 2.37
CA ALA A 17 55.93 -7.42 1.33
C ALA A 17 55.98 -8.26 0.05
N THR A 18 54.83 -8.81 -0.37
CA THR A 18 54.62 -9.25 -1.75
C THR A 18 53.74 -8.21 -2.41
N GLY A 19 54.34 -7.44 -3.27
CA GLY A 19 53.65 -6.54 -4.17
C GLY A 19 52.78 -7.31 -5.16
N CYS A 20 51.49 -6.93 -5.23
CA CYS A 20 50.63 -7.24 -6.34
C CYS A 20 50.26 -5.95 -7.04
N SER A 21 50.52 -5.95 -8.30
CA SER A 21 50.31 -5.03 -9.37
C SER A 21 48.90 -4.40 -9.33
N SER A 22 48.84 -3.09 -9.37
CA SER A 22 47.67 -2.28 -9.66
C SER A 22 47.21 -2.55 -11.09
N GLY A 23 46.08 -3.25 -11.22
CA GLY A 23 45.24 -3.21 -12.37
C GLY A 23 44.08 -2.27 -12.05
N GLY A 24 44.13 -1.03 -12.53
CA GLY A 24 42.96 -0.15 -12.57
C GLY A 24 41.98 -0.71 -13.59
N GLY A 25 40.87 -1.22 -13.10
CA GLY A 25 39.67 -1.46 -13.86
C GLY A 25 38.55 -0.74 -13.11
N GLY A 26 38.09 0.39 -13.62
CA GLY A 26 36.77 0.89 -13.31
C GLY A 26 35.80 -0.17 -13.81
N GLY A 27 35.36 -1.03 -12.92
CA GLY A 27 34.23 -1.90 -13.19
C GLY A 27 32.98 -1.06 -13.03
N ASP A 28 32.31 -0.81 -14.14
CA ASP A 28 30.87 -0.68 -14.13
C ASP A 28 30.36 -1.87 -13.31
N SER A 29 29.74 -1.57 -12.16
CA SER A 29 28.98 -2.55 -11.43
C SER A 29 27.65 -2.73 -12.19
N SER A 30 27.71 -3.46 -13.32
CA SER A 30 26.52 -4.07 -13.90
C SER A 30 25.95 -4.98 -12.81
N GLY A 31 24.65 -4.80 -12.49
CA GLY A 31 23.94 -5.54 -11.45
C GLY A 31 23.77 -7.04 -11.77
N ASP A 32 24.82 -7.72 -12.16
CA ASP A 32 24.85 -9.14 -12.60
C ASP A 32 25.22 -10.12 -11.49
N GLY A 33 25.30 -9.66 -10.22
CA GLY A 33 25.60 -10.54 -9.10
C GLY A 33 24.57 -11.64 -8.95
N THR A 34 25.01 -12.91 -8.85
CA THR A 34 24.16 -14.07 -8.64
C THR A 34 24.53 -14.77 -7.33
N GLY A 35 23.52 -15.38 -6.68
CA GLY A 35 23.66 -16.06 -5.40
C GLY A 35 22.43 -15.92 -4.51
N PRO A 36 22.50 -16.37 -3.24
CA PRO A 36 21.35 -16.28 -2.33
C PRO A 36 20.91 -14.83 -2.07
N ILE A 37 19.60 -14.64 -1.92
CA ILE A 37 18.97 -13.35 -1.62
C ILE A 37 17.97 -13.45 -0.48
N ASP A 38 17.76 -12.32 0.21
CA ASP A 38 16.67 -12.15 1.17
C ASP A 38 15.58 -11.24 0.59
N VAL A 39 14.32 -11.57 0.86
CA VAL A 39 13.16 -10.79 0.44
C VAL A 39 12.21 -10.55 1.61
N TRP A 40 11.55 -9.40 1.61
CA TRP A 40 10.51 -9.09 2.58
C TRP A 40 9.13 -9.13 1.91
N LEU A 41 8.19 -9.82 2.58
CA LEU A 41 6.79 -9.93 2.21
C LEU A 41 5.96 -9.03 3.12
N SER A 42 4.71 -8.75 2.73
CA SER A 42 3.76 -8.03 3.58
C SER A 42 3.46 -8.82 4.86
N ASN A 43 2.68 -8.22 5.75
CA ASN A 43 2.13 -8.89 6.94
C ASN A 43 0.71 -9.45 6.72
N ASN A 44 0.22 -9.47 5.48
CA ASN A 44 -1.04 -10.14 5.13
C ASN A 44 -0.80 -11.65 5.06
N GLU A 45 -1.57 -12.44 5.82
CA GLU A 45 -1.36 -13.88 5.97
C GLU A 45 -1.42 -14.62 4.63
N GLN A 46 -2.38 -14.28 3.76
CA GLN A 46 -2.55 -14.91 2.46
C GLN A 46 -1.41 -14.54 1.50
N GLU A 47 -0.92 -13.29 1.53
CA GLU A 47 0.25 -12.90 0.74
C GLU A 47 1.52 -13.60 1.23
N VAL A 48 1.67 -13.79 2.52
CA VAL A 48 2.79 -14.53 3.11
C VAL A 48 2.75 -15.99 2.68
N GLU A 49 1.54 -16.61 2.62
CA GLU A 49 1.36 -17.97 2.11
C GLU A 49 1.75 -18.06 0.63
N TRP A 50 1.23 -17.17 -0.20
CA TRP A 50 1.62 -17.05 -1.60
C TRP A 50 3.13 -16.89 -1.77
N GLY A 51 3.74 -15.94 -1.07
CA GLY A 51 5.17 -15.65 -1.19
C GLY A 51 6.04 -16.83 -0.78
N LYS A 52 5.66 -17.58 0.27
CA LYS A 52 6.36 -18.82 0.68
C LYS A 52 6.26 -19.90 -0.40
N ALA A 53 5.10 -20.07 -1.03
CA ALA A 53 4.93 -21.05 -2.12
C ALA A 53 5.79 -20.69 -3.34
N VAL A 54 5.83 -19.43 -3.74
CA VAL A 54 6.68 -18.93 -4.84
C VAL A 54 8.16 -19.12 -4.53
N VAL A 55 8.60 -18.84 -3.29
CA VAL A 55 9.98 -19.05 -2.85
C VAL A 55 10.35 -20.53 -2.85
N GLU A 56 9.45 -21.40 -2.42
CA GLU A 56 9.68 -22.86 -2.46
C GLU A 56 9.84 -23.37 -3.90
N ALA A 57 8.98 -22.90 -4.82
CA ALA A 57 9.07 -23.26 -6.23
C ALA A 57 10.39 -22.79 -6.86
N TRP A 58 10.79 -21.54 -6.63
CA TRP A 58 12.08 -21.01 -7.07
C TRP A 58 13.25 -21.84 -6.52
N ASN A 59 13.28 -22.05 -5.23
CA ASN A 59 14.38 -22.76 -4.55
C ASN A 59 14.53 -24.23 -4.99
N ALA A 60 13.49 -24.85 -5.51
CA ALA A 60 13.53 -26.20 -6.07
C ALA A 60 14.30 -26.24 -7.40
N GLU A 61 14.20 -25.17 -8.21
CA GLU A 61 14.82 -25.06 -9.51
C GLU A 61 16.19 -24.37 -9.48
N HIS A 62 16.44 -23.50 -8.46
CA HIS A 62 17.65 -22.66 -8.32
C HIS A 62 18.41 -22.94 -7.01
N PRO A 63 19.05 -24.11 -6.83
CA PRO A 63 19.67 -24.52 -5.56
C PRO A 63 20.84 -23.62 -5.13
N ASP A 64 21.51 -22.96 -6.06
CA ASP A 64 22.66 -22.07 -5.79
C ASP A 64 22.24 -20.59 -5.62
N GLU A 65 21.01 -20.24 -5.96
CA GLU A 65 20.42 -18.89 -5.93
C GLU A 65 19.19 -18.85 -5.03
N LYS A 66 19.35 -19.37 -3.82
CA LYS A 66 18.24 -19.51 -2.88
C LYS A 66 17.69 -18.18 -2.41
N VAL A 67 16.37 -18.10 -2.35
CA VAL A 67 15.63 -16.99 -1.77
C VAL A 67 15.18 -17.36 -0.36
N THR A 68 15.39 -16.44 0.60
CA THR A 68 14.83 -16.51 1.96
C THR A 68 13.82 -15.41 2.12
N ALA A 69 12.58 -15.77 2.47
CA ALA A 69 11.51 -14.79 2.70
C ALA A 69 11.24 -14.61 4.19
N GLN A 70 10.98 -13.36 4.58
CA GLN A 70 10.45 -13.01 5.88
C GLN A 70 9.41 -11.88 5.73
N GLU A 71 8.58 -11.70 6.74
CA GLU A 71 7.67 -10.57 6.80
C GLU A 71 8.45 -9.27 7.04
N ILE A 72 7.91 -8.14 6.56
CA ILE A 72 8.44 -6.81 6.90
C ILE A 72 8.47 -6.70 8.44
N PRO A 73 9.60 -6.31 9.03
CA PRO A 73 9.71 -6.18 10.49
C PRO A 73 8.61 -5.29 11.08
N ALA A 74 8.06 -5.70 12.22
CA ALA A 74 7.06 -4.91 12.91
C ALA A 74 7.63 -3.54 13.32
N GLY A 75 6.86 -2.49 13.06
CA GLY A 75 7.20 -1.09 13.35
C GLY A 75 5.93 -0.25 13.46
N SER A 76 6.07 1.07 13.49
CA SER A 76 4.92 1.98 13.43
C SER A 76 4.24 1.91 12.06
N SER A 77 5.03 1.69 10.98
CA SER A 77 4.55 1.35 9.65
C SER A 77 5.59 0.53 8.88
N SER A 78 5.18 -0.11 7.79
CA SER A 78 6.09 -0.81 6.88
C SER A 78 7.13 0.15 6.28
N GLU A 79 6.71 1.35 5.90
CA GLU A 79 7.56 2.37 5.29
C GLU A 79 8.63 2.86 6.26
N GLU A 80 8.31 3.05 7.54
CA GLU A 80 9.30 3.41 8.57
C GLU A 80 10.32 2.28 8.77
N ALA A 81 9.88 1.02 8.81
CA ALA A 81 10.78 -0.12 8.93
C ALA A 81 11.73 -0.24 7.73
N ILE A 82 11.22 -0.04 6.51
CA ILE A 82 12.01 -0.06 5.28
C ILE A 82 12.99 1.13 5.26
N THR A 83 12.55 2.34 5.58
CA THR A 83 13.39 3.55 5.66
C THR A 83 14.55 3.36 6.65
N ALA A 84 14.27 2.75 7.81
CA ALA A 84 15.31 2.44 8.80
C ALA A 84 16.32 1.43 8.25
N ALA A 85 15.87 0.41 7.53
CA ALA A 85 16.75 -0.59 6.91
C ALA A 85 17.63 0.00 5.80
N ILE A 86 17.08 0.91 4.96
CA ILE A 86 17.86 1.66 3.97
C ILE A 86 18.97 2.47 4.67
N THR A 87 18.60 3.23 5.69
CA THR A 87 19.55 4.06 6.45
C THR A 87 20.64 3.24 7.10
N ALA A 88 20.31 2.04 7.59
CA ALA A 88 21.26 1.11 8.22
C ALA A 88 22.10 0.31 7.20
N GLY A 89 21.75 0.35 5.90
CA GLY A 89 22.38 -0.49 4.88
C GLY A 89 22.07 -1.99 5.03
N THR A 90 20.90 -2.32 5.60
CA THR A 90 20.45 -3.69 5.90
C THR A 90 19.15 -4.05 5.20
N ALA A 91 18.73 -3.26 4.22
CA ALA A 91 17.57 -3.57 3.41
C ALA A 91 17.78 -4.91 2.65
N PRO A 92 16.73 -5.74 2.50
CA PRO A 92 16.81 -6.99 1.73
C PRO A 92 16.98 -6.70 0.24
N CYS A 93 17.13 -7.72 -0.59
CA CYS A 93 17.21 -7.55 -2.03
C CYS A 93 15.90 -7.02 -2.63
N LEU A 94 14.77 -7.59 -2.22
CA LEU A 94 13.43 -7.18 -2.68
C LEU A 94 12.50 -6.94 -1.49
N VAL A 95 11.64 -5.95 -1.63
CA VAL A 95 10.49 -5.77 -0.74
C VAL A 95 9.22 -5.75 -1.58
N TYR A 96 8.28 -6.61 -1.23
CA TYR A 96 6.94 -6.67 -1.80
C TYR A 96 5.99 -5.76 -1.01
N ASN A 97 4.88 -5.39 -1.64
CA ASN A 97 3.85 -4.56 -1.02
C ASN A 97 4.32 -3.14 -0.65
N VAL A 98 5.23 -2.60 -1.45
CA VAL A 98 5.72 -1.22 -1.31
C VAL A 98 4.61 -0.24 -1.68
N ALA A 99 4.37 0.77 -0.83
CA ALA A 99 3.50 1.89 -1.18
C ALA A 99 4.23 2.84 -2.15
N PRO A 100 3.68 3.11 -3.34
CA PRO A 100 4.32 3.97 -4.36
C PRO A 100 4.72 5.35 -3.83
N ALA A 101 3.93 5.90 -2.91
CA ALA A 101 4.20 7.18 -2.28
C ALA A 101 5.56 7.27 -1.55
N ALA A 102 6.08 6.16 -1.04
CA ALA A 102 7.35 6.16 -0.30
C ALA A 102 8.59 6.11 -1.23
N VAL A 103 8.40 5.68 -2.48
CA VAL A 103 9.49 5.38 -3.42
C VAL A 103 10.36 6.60 -3.71
N SER A 104 9.76 7.77 -3.95
CA SER A 104 10.51 9.00 -4.26
C SER A 104 11.48 9.40 -3.13
N GLY A 105 11.07 9.24 -1.88
CA GLY A 105 11.91 9.48 -0.70
C GLY A 105 13.09 8.50 -0.62
N TRP A 106 12.85 7.24 -0.93
CA TRP A 106 13.91 6.21 -0.93
C TRP A 106 14.88 6.33 -2.11
N VAL A 107 14.40 6.81 -3.28
CA VAL A 107 15.25 7.17 -4.43
C VAL A 107 16.19 8.31 -4.04
N LYS A 108 15.65 9.38 -3.41
CA LYS A 108 16.44 10.52 -2.92
C LYS A 108 17.51 10.08 -1.90
N GLN A 109 17.26 9.04 -1.11
CA GLN A 109 18.22 8.43 -0.19
C GLN A 109 19.25 7.52 -0.86
N GLY A 110 19.10 7.22 -2.16
CA GLY A 110 19.94 6.26 -2.87
C GLY A 110 19.70 4.81 -2.47
N GLY A 111 18.54 4.50 -1.90
CA GLY A 111 18.19 3.17 -1.38
C GLY A 111 17.72 2.17 -2.43
N LEU A 112 17.27 2.64 -3.59
CA LEU A 112 16.64 1.81 -4.62
C LEU A 112 17.49 1.64 -5.88
N VAL A 113 17.37 0.48 -6.49
CA VAL A 113 17.96 0.16 -7.79
C VAL A 113 17.02 0.63 -8.90
N ASP A 114 17.57 1.29 -9.91
CA ASP A 114 16.84 1.59 -11.15
C ASP A 114 16.67 0.29 -11.96
N LEU A 115 15.45 -0.26 -11.93
CA LEU A 115 15.09 -1.49 -12.64
C LEU A 115 15.23 -1.37 -14.17
N SER A 116 15.20 -0.14 -14.72
CA SER A 116 15.42 0.11 -16.14
C SER A 116 16.82 -0.28 -16.59
N THR A 117 17.78 -0.33 -15.66
CA THR A 117 19.16 -0.74 -15.91
C THR A 117 19.34 -2.26 -15.93
N MET A 118 18.36 -3.01 -15.44
CA MET A 118 18.37 -4.46 -15.45
C MET A 118 18.12 -4.99 -16.87
N LYS A 119 18.59 -6.20 -17.14
CA LYS A 119 18.44 -6.80 -18.46
C LYS A 119 16.97 -6.93 -18.86
N GLY A 120 16.55 -6.15 -19.88
CA GLY A 120 15.17 -6.09 -20.35
C GLY A 120 14.19 -5.44 -19.35
N GLY A 121 14.70 -4.63 -18.40
CA GLY A 121 13.90 -4.12 -17.28
C GLY A 121 12.75 -3.23 -17.73
N SER A 122 13.00 -2.22 -18.54
CA SER A 122 11.94 -1.35 -19.05
C SER A 122 10.90 -2.12 -19.87
N ASP A 123 11.35 -3.00 -20.76
CA ASP A 123 10.44 -3.81 -21.59
C ASP A 123 9.54 -4.71 -20.72
N TYR A 124 10.13 -5.41 -19.74
CA TYR A 124 9.38 -6.27 -18.83
C TYR A 124 8.29 -5.50 -18.05
N ILE A 125 8.63 -4.31 -17.54
CA ILE A 125 7.69 -3.50 -16.76
C ILE A 125 6.56 -2.99 -17.67
N THR A 126 6.89 -2.47 -18.85
CA THR A 126 5.88 -1.93 -19.78
C THR A 126 5.01 -3.00 -20.43
N GLU A 127 5.54 -4.19 -20.68
CA GLU A 127 4.78 -5.33 -21.22
C GLU A 127 3.74 -5.89 -20.24
N ARG A 128 3.93 -5.71 -18.92
CA ARG A 128 2.90 -6.09 -17.95
C ARG A 128 1.62 -5.28 -18.16
N GLY A 129 1.75 -4.02 -18.58
CA GLY A 129 0.63 -3.16 -18.90
C GLY A 129 0.03 -2.47 -17.66
N GLY A 130 -1.16 -1.92 -17.85
CA GLY A 130 -1.70 -0.95 -16.90
C GLY A 130 -1.06 0.43 -17.09
N ASP A 131 -1.32 1.38 -16.20
CA ASP A 131 -0.72 2.72 -16.23
C ASP A 131 0.66 2.73 -15.55
N VAL A 132 1.58 1.90 -16.08
CA VAL A 132 2.93 1.75 -15.48
C VAL A 132 3.77 3.01 -15.61
N GLU A 133 3.50 3.87 -16.59
CA GLU A 133 4.21 5.14 -16.77
C GLU A 133 3.99 6.11 -15.60
N ALA A 134 2.86 6.02 -14.89
CA ALA A 134 2.60 6.79 -13.68
C ALA A 134 3.58 6.47 -12.54
N TYR A 135 4.27 5.33 -12.61
CA TYR A 135 5.26 4.88 -11.62
C TYR A 135 6.71 5.14 -12.06
N ALA A 136 6.91 5.71 -13.25
CA ALA A 136 8.23 6.11 -13.70
C ALA A 136 8.68 7.42 -13.04
N SER A 137 9.99 7.55 -12.84
CA SER A 137 10.63 8.80 -12.40
C SER A 137 11.71 9.16 -13.39
N ASP A 138 11.54 10.26 -14.12
CA ASP A 138 12.46 10.72 -15.17
C ASP A 138 12.86 9.62 -16.20
N GLY A 139 11.90 8.73 -16.53
CA GLY A 139 12.07 7.62 -17.45
C GLY A 139 12.75 6.39 -16.85
N SER A 140 13.00 6.37 -15.54
CA SER A 140 13.52 5.24 -14.78
C SER A 140 12.43 4.61 -13.93
N PHE A 141 12.53 3.29 -13.70
CA PHE A 141 11.64 2.55 -12.82
C PHE A 141 12.38 2.09 -11.56
N TYR A 142 12.05 2.67 -10.40
CA TYR A 142 12.58 2.25 -9.09
C TYR A 142 11.65 1.29 -8.35
N GLN A 143 10.56 0.93 -9.00
CA GLN A 143 9.55 -0.01 -8.54
C GLN A 143 8.93 -0.72 -9.74
N LEU A 144 8.54 -1.98 -9.55
CA LEU A 144 7.68 -2.69 -10.47
C LEU A 144 6.24 -2.53 -9.97
N PRO A 145 5.33 -1.87 -10.71
CA PRO A 145 3.92 -1.87 -10.37
C PRO A 145 3.38 -3.30 -10.38
N TRP A 146 2.85 -3.75 -9.23
CA TRP A 146 2.53 -5.17 -9.04
C TRP A 146 1.04 -5.44 -8.98
N LYS A 147 0.32 -4.72 -8.13
CA LYS A 147 -1.12 -4.88 -7.93
C LYS A 147 -1.82 -3.56 -7.68
N SER A 148 -3.09 -3.48 -8.09
CA SER A 148 -3.97 -2.33 -7.85
C SER A 148 -5.27 -2.86 -7.24
N ASN A 149 -5.64 -2.35 -6.08
CA ASN A 149 -6.76 -2.84 -5.28
C ASN A 149 -7.74 -1.71 -5.00
N PRO A 150 -8.70 -1.42 -5.89
CA PRO A 150 -9.65 -0.33 -5.69
C PRO A 150 -10.31 -0.38 -4.32
N VAL A 151 -10.35 0.76 -3.63
CA VAL A 151 -11.01 0.87 -2.34
C VAL A 151 -12.49 1.16 -2.55
N MET A 152 -13.34 0.30 -2.01
CA MET A 152 -14.80 0.40 -2.09
C MET A 152 -15.42 0.34 -0.68
N VAL A 153 -16.69 0.65 -0.57
CA VAL A 153 -17.44 0.41 0.66
C VAL A 153 -17.84 -1.06 0.72
N MET A 154 -17.27 -1.79 1.66
CA MET A 154 -17.71 -3.14 2.01
C MET A 154 -18.79 -3.06 3.08
N TYR A 155 -19.85 -3.87 2.94
CA TYR A 155 -20.95 -3.91 3.89
C TYR A 155 -21.42 -5.32 4.23
N ASN A 156 -21.95 -5.50 5.44
CA ASN A 156 -22.56 -6.73 5.92
C ASN A 156 -24.02 -6.79 5.45
N LYS A 157 -24.33 -7.69 4.52
CA LYS A 157 -25.67 -7.85 3.94
C LYS A 157 -26.76 -8.14 4.98
N ALA A 158 -26.44 -8.95 5.98
CA ALA A 158 -27.41 -9.29 7.04
C ALA A 158 -27.77 -8.06 7.90
N LEU A 159 -26.77 -7.22 8.23
CA LEU A 159 -27.03 -6.00 9.01
C LEU A 159 -27.78 -4.94 8.19
N PHE A 160 -27.52 -4.86 6.87
CA PHE A 160 -28.30 -4.01 5.96
C PHE A 160 -29.77 -4.45 5.92
N GLN A 161 -30.01 -5.74 5.72
CA GLN A 161 -31.37 -6.29 5.73
C GLN A 161 -32.09 -6.04 7.08
N ALA A 162 -31.40 -6.18 8.21
CA ALA A 162 -31.94 -5.89 9.52
C ALA A 162 -32.32 -4.42 9.71
N ALA A 163 -31.60 -3.50 9.07
CA ALA A 163 -31.89 -2.07 9.02
C ALA A 163 -32.96 -1.67 7.97
N GLY A 164 -33.51 -2.65 7.23
CA GLY A 164 -34.51 -2.41 6.19
C GLY A 164 -33.92 -1.87 4.88
N ILE A 165 -32.61 -2.05 4.66
CA ILE A 165 -31.92 -1.68 3.43
C ILE A 165 -31.82 -2.92 2.56
N ASP A 166 -32.15 -2.80 1.27
CA ASP A 166 -31.97 -3.88 0.30
C ASP A 166 -30.46 -4.13 0.09
N PRO A 167 -29.92 -5.30 0.50
CA PRO A 167 -28.50 -5.57 0.34
C PRO A 167 -28.06 -5.80 -1.09
N GLU A 168 -28.95 -6.04 -2.03
CA GLU A 168 -28.62 -6.20 -3.47
C GLU A 168 -28.69 -4.86 -4.22
N ASP A 169 -29.30 -3.84 -3.63
CA ASP A 169 -29.36 -2.49 -4.19
C ASP A 169 -29.47 -1.44 -3.07
N PRO A 170 -28.37 -1.14 -2.36
CA PRO A 170 -28.40 -0.29 -1.18
C PRO A 170 -28.84 1.16 -1.42
N GLN A 171 -28.71 1.69 -2.65
CA GLN A 171 -29.05 3.07 -3.00
C GLN A 171 -28.37 4.10 -2.06
N MET A 172 -27.03 4.00 -1.92
CA MET A 172 -26.22 4.82 -1.01
C MET A 172 -25.12 5.62 -1.78
N ASN A 173 -25.38 5.97 -3.02
CA ASN A 173 -24.42 6.64 -3.89
C ASN A 173 -24.26 8.15 -3.63
N THR A 174 -25.20 8.79 -2.89
CA THR A 174 -25.04 10.18 -2.46
C THR A 174 -24.64 10.30 -0.99
N HIS A 175 -23.93 11.37 -0.63
CA HIS A 175 -23.62 11.66 0.79
C HIS A 175 -24.89 11.71 1.65
N GLU A 176 -25.98 12.32 1.13
CA GLU A 176 -27.26 12.42 1.85
C GLU A 176 -27.86 11.03 2.10
N ALA A 177 -28.02 10.20 1.05
CA ALA A 177 -28.59 8.86 1.16
C ALA A 177 -27.70 7.94 2.03
N PHE A 178 -26.38 8.08 1.93
CA PHE A 178 -25.43 7.32 2.75
C PHE A 178 -25.60 7.64 4.25
N LEU A 179 -25.70 8.93 4.60
CA LEU A 179 -25.92 9.35 5.99
C LEU A 179 -27.32 8.93 6.50
N GLU A 180 -28.36 9.06 5.67
CA GLU A 180 -29.73 8.62 6.05
C GLU A 180 -29.75 7.13 6.42
N LYS A 181 -29.17 6.28 5.56
CA LYS A 181 -29.14 4.84 5.78
C LYS A 181 -28.18 4.45 6.91
N SER A 182 -27.10 5.18 7.11
CA SER A 182 -26.19 5.00 8.24
C SER A 182 -26.92 5.24 9.58
N ARG A 183 -27.79 6.24 9.65
CA ARG A 183 -28.67 6.46 10.82
C ARG A 183 -29.61 5.28 11.03
N ALA A 184 -30.27 4.79 9.98
CA ALA A 184 -31.13 3.61 10.07
C ALA A 184 -30.40 2.35 10.56
N ILE A 185 -29.15 2.14 10.13
CA ILE A 185 -28.30 1.06 10.59
C ILE A 185 -28.06 1.14 12.11
N VAL A 186 -27.65 2.31 12.62
CA VAL A 186 -27.44 2.49 14.06
C VAL A 186 -28.74 2.39 14.86
N GLU A 187 -29.85 2.92 14.33
CA GLU A 187 -31.18 2.78 14.94
C GLU A 187 -31.67 1.33 14.99
N SER A 188 -31.21 0.44 14.11
CA SER A 188 -31.51 -0.99 14.15
C SER A 188 -30.80 -1.73 15.30
N GLY A 189 -29.87 -1.07 16.00
CA GLY A 189 -29.16 -1.59 17.15
C GLY A 189 -27.70 -2.00 16.87
N VAL A 190 -27.18 -1.75 15.67
CA VAL A 190 -25.76 -1.91 15.35
C VAL A 190 -24.95 -0.80 16.01
N GLN A 191 -23.79 -1.11 16.58
CA GLN A 191 -22.98 -0.15 17.34
C GLN A 191 -22.49 1.02 16.47
N SER A 192 -22.10 0.74 15.21
CA SER A 192 -21.68 1.76 14.26
C SER A 192 -22.13 1.44 12.85
N ALA A 193 -22.40 2.48 12.05
CA ALA A 193 -22.70 2.31 10.65
C ALA A 193 -21.44 1.94 9.86
N ILE A 194 -20.36 2.67 10.10
CA ILE A 194 -19.05 2.44 9.50
C ILE A 194 -17.97 2.58 10.57
N TRP A 195 -16.96 1.74 10.48
CA TRP A 195 -15.81 1.82 11.36
C TRP A 195 -14.54 1.64 10.55
N PRO A 196 -13.59 2.55 10.67
CA PRO A 196 -12.32 2.42 10.01
C PRO A 196 -11.65 1.09 10.38
N ALA A 197 -11.01 0.43 9.42
CA ALA A 197 -10.28 -0.80 9.65
C ALA A 197 -9.19 -0.57 10.71
N PRO A 198 -9.00 -1.49 11.69
CA PRO A 198 -8.10 -1.27 12.82
C PRO A 198 -6.62 -1.21 12.44
N THR A 199 -6.29 -1.49 11.20
CA THR A 199 -4.93 -1.80 10.75
C THR A 199 -4.03 -0.59 10.53
N SER A 200 -4.51 0.66 10.67
CA SER A 200 -3.56 1.73 10.41
C SER A 200 -3.93 3.08 10.98
N GLU A 201 -3.37 3.41 12.12
CA GLU A 201 -3.35 4.80 12.59
C GLU A 201 -2.69 5.75 11.58
N PHE A 202 -1.75 5.26 10.77
CA PHE A 202 -1.03 6.03 9.77
C PHE A 202 -1.80 6.21 8.46
N TYR A 203 -2.48 5.15 7.99
CA TYR A 203 -3.19 5.14 6.70
C TYR A 203 -4.68 5.44 6.81
N GLN A 204 -5.21 5.67 7.99
CA GLN A 204 -6.63 5.91 8.18
C GLN A 204 -7.19 7.02 7.27
N PRO A 205 -6.53 8.20 7.12
CA PRO A 205 -7.02 9.22 6.20
C PRO A 205 -6.97 8.80 4.73
N TRP A 206 -6.09 7.87 4.35
CA TRP A 206 -6.02 7.35 2.99
C TRP A 206 -7.22 6.47 2.67
N PHE A 207 -7.71 5.71 3.65
CA PHE A 207 -8.86 4.84 3.46
C PHE A 207 -10.19 5.53 3.74
N ASP A 208 -10.22 6.56 4.58
CA ASP A 208 -11.44 7.27 4.91
C ASP A 208 -11.66 8.48 3.98
N PHE A 209 -10.74 9.42 4.00
CA PHE A 209 -10.86 10.69 3.31
C PHE A 209 -10.51 10.59 1.82
N TYR A 210 -9.37 9.95 1.50
CA TYR A 210 -8.80 10.04 0.17
C TYR A 210 -9.66 9.38 -0.93
N PRO A 211 -10.25 8.18 -0.74
CA PRO A 211 -11.15 7.60 -1.73
C PRO A 211 -12.34 8.51 -2.07
N LEU A 212 -12.93 9.15 -1.05
CA LEU A 212 -14.05 10.06 -1.26
C LEU A 212 -13.61 11.38 -1.88
N TYR A 213 -12.41 11.86 -1.56
CA TYR A 213 -11.84 13.06 -2.19
C TYR A 213 -11.61 12.86 -3.68
N LEU A 214 -11.03 11.73 -4.07
CA LEU A 214 -10.88 11.36 -5.48
C LEU A 214 -12.23 11.25 -6.18
N ALA A 215 -13.22 10.63 -5.52
CA ALA A 215 -14.58 10.51 -6.05
C ALA A 215 -15.25 11.86 -6.25
N GLU A 216 -15.13 12.78 -5.30
CA GLU A 216 -15.72 14.11 -5.35
C GLU A 216 -15.05 15.00 -6.39
N THR A 217 -13.75 14.81 -6.66
CA THR A 217 -12.94 15.64 -7.58
C THR A 217 -12.74 15.03 -8.97
N ASP A 218 -13.30 13.84 -9.22
CA ASP A 218 -13.07 13.10 -10.47
C ASP A 218 -11.58 12.76 -10.71
N GLY A 219 -10.91 12.36 -9.62
CA GLY A 219 -9.53 11.87 -9.66
C GLY A 219 -8.44 12.89 -9.37
N THR A 220 -8.78 14.12 -8.95
CA THR A 220 -7.73 15.09 -8.51
C THR A 220 -7.02 14.54 -7.28
N MET A 221 -5.70 14.36 -7.37
CA MET A 221 -4.88 13.90 -6.25
C MET A 221 -4.69 15.01 -5.20
N LEU A 222 -4.29 14.63 -3.97
CA LEU A 222 -4.05 15.60 -2.89
C LEU A 222 -2.87 16.55 -3.14
N VAL A 223 -2.02 16.23 -4.10
CA VAL A 223 -0.98 17.12 -4.62
C VAL A 223 -0.96 17.01 -6.13
N GLU A 224 -1.07 18.14 -6.82
CA GLU A 224 -0.92 18.28 -8.27
C GLU A 224 -0.05 19.51 -8.57
N ASP A 225 0.75 19.41 -9.61
CA ASP A 225 1.64 20.51 -10.07
C ASP A 225 2.50 21.11 -8.93
N GLY A 226 2.90 20.26 -7.97
CA GLY A 226 3.73 20.66 -6.83
C GLY A 226 2.98 21.51 -5.79
N LYS A 227 1.66 21.37 -5.69
CA LYS A 227 0.83 22.05 -4.69
C LYS A 227 -0.24 21.14 -4.12
N ALA A 228 -0.54 21.33 -2.86
CA ALA A 228 -1.67 20.69 -2.20
C ALA A 228 -3.00 21.21 -2.76
N THR A 229 -3.94 20.31 -3.00
CA THR A 229 -5.25 20.57 -3.62
C THR A 229 -6.42 20.50 -2.63
N ILE A 230 -6.14 20.07 -1.40
CA ILE A 230 -7.16 19.73 -0.40
C ILE A 230 -7.94 20.95 0.12
N ASP A 231 -7.33 22.15 0.16
CA ASP A 231 -8.02 23.38 0.58
C ASP A 231 -8.94 23.86 -0.55
N SER A 232 -10.05 23.17 -0.71
CA SER A 232 -11.03 23.31 -1.78
C SER A 232 -12.45 23.03 -1.28
N ASP A 233 -13.45 23.37 -2.09
CA ASP A 233 -14.85 23.03 -1.79
C ASP A 233 -15.07 21.51 -1.68
N ALA A 234 -14.39 20.73 -2.53
CA ALA A 234 -14.44 19.26 -2.48
C ALA A 234 -13.84 18.73 -1.18
N GLY A 235 -12.64 19.23 -0.78
CA GLY A 235 -12.02 18.86 0.48
C GLY A 235 -12.92 19.16 1.69
N ARG A 236 -13.60 20.31 1.66
CA ARG A 236 -14.58 20.69 2.67
C ARG A 236 -15.76 19.74 2.68
N THR A 237 -16.35 19.45 1.53
CA THR A 237 -17.51 18.56 1.40
C THR A 237 -17.22 17.19 2.00
N VAL A 238 -16.07 16.59 1.69
CA VAL A 238 -15.67 15.29 2.24
C VAL A 238 -15.36 15.36 3.73
N ALA A 239 -14.69 16.41 4.19
CA ALA A 239 -14.39 16.59 5.61
C ALA A 239 -15.68 16.77 6.46
N GLU A 240 -16.68 17.52 5.97
CA GLU A 240 -17.97 17.70 6.62
C GLU A 240 -18.78 16.40 6.63
N PHE A 241 -18.75 15.63 5.53
CA PHE A 241 -19.38 14.30 5.46
C PHE A 241 -18.82 13.39 6.58
N TRP A 242 -17.52 13.22 6.68
CA TRP A 242 -16.91 12.39 7.74
C TRP A 242 -17.13 12.95 9.14
N SER A 243 -17.01 14.28 9.33
CA SER A 243 -17.29 14.91 10.62
C SER A 243 -18.70 14.63 11.13
N THR A 244 -19.68 14.48 10.24
CA THR A 244 -21.04 14.10 10.57
C THR A 244 -21.11 12.71 11.19
N PHE A 245 -20.34 11.73 10.70
CA PHE A 245 -20.28 10.39 11.29
C PHE A 245 -19.84 10.41 12.76
N TYR A 246 -18.83 11.20 13.08
CA TYR A 246 -18.32 11.30 14.45
C TYR A 246 -19.23 12.15 15.33
N THR A 247 -19.77 13.23 14.83
CA THR A 247 -20.66 14.13 15.59
C THR A 247 -21.99 13.47 15.95
N GLU A 248 -22.56 12.70 15.00
CA GLU A 248 -23.81 11.95 15.22
C GLU A 248 -23.58 10.55 15.84
N LYS A 249 -22.32 10.19 16.09
CA LYS A 249 -21.93 8.88 16.64
C LYS A 249 -22.34 7.70 15.74
N LEU A 250 -22.29 7.89 14.45
CA LEU A 250 -22.47 6.85 13.44
C LEU A 250 -21.20 6.04 13.23
N SER A 251 -20.05 6.59 13.62
CA SER A 251 -18.75 5.95 13.71
C SER A 251 -18.10 6.23 15.07
N PRO A 252 -17.40 5.27 15.68
CA PRO A 252 -16.60 5.54 16.87
C PRO A 252 -15.40 6.43 16.52
N ASN A 253 -14.92 7.17 17.52
CA ASN A 253 -13.72 8.00 17.40
C ASN A 253 -12.48 7.34 18.01
N GLU A 254 -12.49 6.04 18.14
CA GLU A 254 -11.44 5.19 18.69
C GLU A 254 -11.21 3.99 17.75
N ALA A 255 -9.98 3.51 17.67
CA ALA A 255 -9.67 2.30 16.92
C ALA A 255 -10.33 1.08 17.58
N SER A 256 -10.83 0.15 16.77
CA SER A 256 -11.27 -1.16 17.27
C SER A 256 -10.04 -2.00 17.62
N THR A 257 -10.10 -2.72 18.75
CA THR A 257 -9.10 -3.72 19.12
C THR A 257 -9.39 -5.08 18.51
N ASP A 258 -10.63 -5.27 18.02
CA ASP A 258 -11.12 -6.50 17.41
C ASP A 258 -11.59 -6.18 15.99
N ASP A 259 -11.76 -7.19 15.16
CA ASP A 259 -12.39 -7.04 13.85
C ASP A 259 -13.89 -6.73 14.03
N ALA A 260 -14.22 -5.44 13.89
CA ALA A 260 -15.57 -4.93 14.10
C ALA A 260 -16.59 -5.52 13.10
N MET A 261 -16.16 -5.84 11.86
CA MET A 261 -17.03 -6.45 10.85
C MET A 261 -17.37 -7.90 11.21
N SER A 262 -16.37 -8.73 11.53
CA SER A 262 -16.58 -10.12 11.98
C SER A 262 -17.35 -10.19 13.30
N ALA A 263 -17.15 -9.23 14.19
CA ALA A 263 -17.90 -9.13 15.44
C ALA A 263 -19.35 -8.65 15.25
N GLY A 264 -19.72 -8.18 14.05
CA GLY A 264 -21.04 -7.61 13.76
C GLY A 264 -21.32 -6.30 14.51
N THR A 265 -20.28 -5.62 14.95
CA THR A 265 -20.39 -4.32 15.67
C THR A 265 -20.39 -3.13 14.71
N THR A 266 -19.96 -3.33 13.48
CA THR A 266 -20.09 -2.36 12.37
C THR A 266 -20.79 -2.98 11.17
N ALA A 267 -21.53 -2.16 10.42
CA ALA A 267 -22.17 -2.62 9.20
C ALA A 267 -21.33 -2.38 7.95
N MET A 268 -20.40 -1.44 7.97
CA MET A 268 -19.58 -1.05 6.83
C MET A 268 -18.13 -0.79 7.22
N GLN A 269 -17.24 -0.92 6.24
CA GLN A 269 -15.87 -0.39 6.26
C GLN A 269 -15.40 -0.11 4.83
N LEU A 270 -14.40 0.75 4.69
CA LEU A 270 -13.70 0.90 3.42
C LEU A 270 -12.66 -0.22 3.29
N ALA A 271 -12.67 -0.92 2.19
CA ALA A 271 -11.79 -2.05 1.94
C ALA A 271 -11.57 -2.29 0.44
N GLY A 272 -10.53 -3.04 0.13
CA GLY A 272 -10.27 -3.56 -1.21
C GLY A 272 -10.58 -5.06 -1.31
N PRO A 273 -10.26 -5.69 -2.45
CA PRO A 273 -10.62 -7.09 -2.73
C PRO A 273 -9.97 -8.09 -1.76
N TRP A 274 -8.86 -7.74 -1.10
CA TRP A 274 -8.22 -8.56 -0.07
C TRP A 274 -9.11 -8.86 1.14
N ALA A 275 -10.18 -8.10 1.34
CA ALA A 275 -11.11 -8.33 2.43
C ALA A 275 -12.05 -9.51 2.18
N ILE A 276 -12.33 -9.87 0.92
CA ILE A 276 -13.27 -10.95 0.57
C ILE A 276 -12.85 -12.28 1.20
N PRO A 277 -11.62 -12.79 1.03
CA PRO A 277 -11.22 -14.05 1.65
C PRO A 277 -11.28 -14.00 3.18
N SER A 278 -10.95 -12.85 3.78
CA SER A 278 -10.95 -12.69 5.24
C SER A 278 -12.34 -12.85 5.87
N TYR A 279 -13.40 -12.58 5.11
CA TYR A 279 -14.79 -12.64 5.59
C TYR A 279 -15.61 -13.81 5.01
N ALA A 280 -15.07 -14.55 4.03
CA ALA A 280 -15.81 -15.56 3.26
C ALA A 280 -16.55 -16.60 4.12
N GLU A 281 -16.02 -16.96 5.30
CA GLU A 281 -16.63 -17.95 6.20
C GLU A 281 -17.48 -17.34 7.30
N THR A 282 -17.38 -16.02 7.53
CA THR A 282 -17.96 -15.38 8.73
C THR A 282 -19.04 -14.37 8.42
N VAL A 283 -18.93 -13.61 7.34
CA VAL A 283 -19.83 -12.51 6.96
C VAL A 283 -20.16 -12.58 5.48
N ASP A 284 -21.44 -12.54 5.14
CA ASP A 284 -21.88 -12.34 3.74
C ASP A 284 -21.73 -10.83 3.44
N VAL A 285 -20.67 -10.51 2.69
CA VAL A 285 -20.32 -9.13 2.34
C VAL A 285 -20.82 -8.73 0.95
N GLY A 286 -21.23 -7.49 0.82
CA GLY A 286 -21.44 -6.80 -0.44
C GLY A 286 -20.46 -5.65 -0.59
N PHE A 287 -20.35 -5.13 -1.80
CA PHE A 287 -19.48 -4.00 -2.14
C PHE A 287 -20.26 -2.97 -2.96
N MET A 288 -19.96 -1.71 -2.75
CA MET A 288 -20.51 -0.61 -3.55
C MET A 288 -19.43 0.47 -3.70
N PRO A 289 -19.47 1.28 -4.78
CA PRO A 289 -18.62 2.44 -4.93
C PRO A 289 -18.71 3.39 -3.73
N VAL A 290 -17.67 4.18 -3.50
CA VAL A 290 -17.73 5.26 -2.49
C VAL A 290 -18.73 6.33 -2.92
N PRO A 291 -19.48 6.93 -1.96
CA PRO A 291 -20.48 7.94 -2.30
C PRO A 291 -19.86 9.27 -2.73
N THR A 292 -20.59 10.04 -3.53
CA THR A 292 -20.28 11.44 -3.87
C THR A 292 -21.41 12.36 -3.46
N SER A 293 -21.18 13.66 -3.45
CA SER A 293 -22.25 14.63 -3.13
C SER A 293 -23.35 14.65 -4.19
N ASP A 294 -23.00 14.40 -5.47
CA ASP A 294 -23.90 14.41 -6.64
C ASP A 294 -24.38 13.02 -7.08
N GLY A 295 -23.88 11.94 -6.48
CA GLY A 295 -24.33 10.57 -6.74
C GLY A 295 -23.82 9.97 -8.06
N ARG A 296 -22.56 10.20 -8.43
CA ARG A 296 -21.96 9.63 -9.64
C ARG A 296 -22.06 8.11 -9.65
N GLU A 297 -22.34 7.54 -10.81
CA GLU A 297 -22.50 6.09 -10.96
C GLU A 297 -21.16 5.33 -10.86
N ASN A 298 -20.08 5.90 -11.35
CA ASN A 298 -18.76 5.28 -11.38
C ASN A 298 -17.67 6.28 -10.98
N PRO A 299 -17.60 6.65 -9.69
CA PRO A 299 -16.65 7.63 -9.20
C PRO A 299 -15.22 7.08 -9.22
N THR A 300 -14.23 7.96 -9.42
CA THR A 300 -12.83 7.61 -9.23
C THR A 300 -12.57 7.31 -7.76
N THR A 301 -11.85 6.24 -7.45
CA THR A 301 -11.49 5.88 -6.08
C THR A 301 -9.98 5.67 -5.93
N PHE A 302 -9.55 5.45 -4.70
CA PHE A 302 -8.15 5.15 -4.39
C PHE A 302 -7.78 3.74 -4.86
N ALA A 303 -6.69 3.65 -5.64
CA ALA A 303 -6.21 2.40 -6.21
C ALA A 303 -5.58 1.46 -5.18
N ASP A 304 -5.09 1.98 -4.06
CA ASP A 304 -4.25 1.25 -3.09
C ASP A 304 -3.24 0.33 -3.78
N SER A 305 -2.52 0.89 -4.75
CA SER A 305 -1.53 0.15 -5.52
C SER A 305 -0.34 -0.23 -4.65
N LYS A 306 0.23 -1.37 -4.95
CA LYS A 306 1.46 -1.84 -4.32
C LYS A 306 2.45 -2.28 -5.39
N SER A 307 3.70 -2.03 -5.10
CA SER A 307 4.83 -2.31 -5.98
C SER A 307 5.82 -3.27 -5.32
N VAL A 308 6.75 -3.75 -6.13
CA VAL A 308 7.97 -4.44 -5.67
C VAL A 308 9.17 -3.57 -5.99
N SER A 309 10.03 -3.34 -5.01
CA SER A 309 11.27 -2.57 -5.20
C SER A 309 12.50 -3.41 -4.89
N MET A 310 13.59 -3.14 -5.64
CA MET A 310 14.91 -3.70 -5.41
C MET A 310 15.80 -2.68 -4.71
N PHE A 311 16.56 -3.12 -3.72
CA PHE A 311 17.36 -2.24 -2.88
C PHE A 311 18.84 -2.29 -3.21
N THR A 312 19.52 -1.15 -3.11
CA THR A 312 20.95 -1.01 -3.43
C THR A 312 21.87 -1.79 -2.50
N ALA A 313 21.39 -2.17 -1.30
CA ALA A 313 22.13 -3.06 -0.41
C ALA A 313 22.22 -4.51 -0.91
N CYS A 314 21.47 -4.88 -1.94
CA CYS A 314 21.52 -6.21 -2.55
C CYS A 314 22.83 -6.42 -3.34
N GLU A 315 23.60 -7.44 -2.96
CA GLU A 315 24.81 -7.82 -3.69
C GLU A 315 24.50 -8.69 -4.93
N ASN A 316 23.43 -9.51 -4.86
CA ASN A 316 23.04 -10.46 -5.89
C ASN A 316 21.84 -9.94 -6.71
N GLN A 317 22.01 -8.76 -7.32
CA GLN A 317 20.93 -8.08 -8.06
C GLN A 317 20.46 -8.86 -9.28
N GLY A 318 21.32 -9.66 -9.92
CA GLY A 318 20.94 -10.55 -11.03
C GLY A 318 19.91 -11.57 -10.59
N THR A 319 20.19 -12.33 -9.50
CA THR A 319 19.21 -13.27 -8.92
C THR A 319 17.93 -12.56 -8.47
N ALA A 320 18.05 -11.37 -7.85
CA ALA A 320 16.89 -10.61 -7.41
C ALA A 320 15.99 -10.21 -8.59
N TRP A 321 16.60 -9.82 -9.73
CA TRP A 321 15.85 -9.50 -10.93
C TRP A 321 15.15 -10.71 -11.56
N GLU A 322 15.84 -11.84 -11.67
CA GLU A 322 15.25 -13.07 -12.19
C GLU A 322 14.14 -13.60 -11.27
N PHE A 323 14.34 -13.55 -9.95
CA PHE A 323 13.29 -13.91 -8.99
C PHE A 323 12.11 -12.95 -9.05
N LEU A 324 12.33 -11.64 -9.20
CA LEU A 324 11.25 -10.67 -9.38
C LEU A 324 10.40 -11.00 -10.61
N GLN A 325 11.04 -11.31 -11.75
CA GLN A 325 10.31 -11.73 -12.95
C GLN A 325 9.55 -13.05 -12.77
N PHE A 326 10.14 -14.02 -12.09
CA PHE A 326 9.49 -15.30 -11.76
C PHE A 326 8.25 -15.10 -10.88
N SER A 327 8.41 -14.35 -9.78
CA SER A 327 7.36 -14.12 -8.79
C SER A 327 6.23 -13.19 -9.27
N THR A 328 6.46 -12.44 -10.34
CA THR A 328 5.47 -11.55 -10.97
C THR A 328 5.12 -12.00 -12.41
N SER A 329 5.35 -13.28 -12.73
CA SER A 329 4.90 -13.91 -13.97
C SER A 329 3.37 -14.00 -14.01
N VAL A 330 2.79 -14.29 -15.18
CA VAL A 330 1.33 -14.50 -15.32
C VAL A 330 0.84 -15.60 -14.40
N GLU A 331 1.63 -16.67 -14.25
CA GLU A 331 1.28 -17.81 -13.39
C GLU A 331 1.31 -17.42 -11.90
N SER A 332 2.37 -16.77 -11.45
CA SER A 332 2.52 -16.36 -10.05
C SER A 332 1.51 -15.26 -9.66
N ASP A 333 1.20 -14.34 -10.56
CA ASP A 333 0.14 -13.34 -10.38
C ASP A 333 -1.25 -13.99 -10.32
N GLY A 334 -1.50 -15.04 -11.11
CA GLY A 334 -2.74 -15.83 -11.03
C GLY A 334 -2.89 -16.54 -9.69
N GLN A 335 -1.81 -17.11 -9.16
CA GLN A 335 -1.80 -17.72 -7.82
C GLN A 335 -2.03 -16.67 -6.72
N LEU A 336 -1.47 -15.46 -6.87
CA LEU A 336 -1.75 -14.33 -5.95
C LEU A 336 -3.24 -13.99 -5.97
N LEU A 337 -3.82 -13.82 -7.16
CA LEU A 337 -5.24 -13.52 -7.32
C LEU A 337 -6.13 -14.61 -6.69
N GLU A 338 -5.83 -15.89 -6.92
CA GLU A 338 -6.59 -17.01 -6.36
C GLU A 338 -6.52 -17.06 -4.83
N LEU A 339 -5.35 -16.84 -4.24
CA LEU A 339 -5.16 -16.94 -2.79
C LEU A 339 -5.63 -15.68 -2.03
N THR A 340 -5.45 -14.51 -2.62
CA THR A 340 -5.60 -13.24 -1.89
C THR A 340 -6.76 -12.38 -2.40
N GLY A 341 -7.29 -12.66 -3.58
CA GLY A 341 -8.26 -11.81 -4.27
C GLY A 341 -7.68 -10.48 -4.76
N GLN A 342 -6.38 -10.22 -4.57
CA GLN A 342 -5.77 -8.96 -4.96
C GLN A 342 -5.47 -8.93 -6.46
N MET A 343 -5.74 -7.79 -7.09
CA MET A 343 -5.71 -7.63 -8.54
C MET A 343 -4.31 -7.36 -9.06
N PRO A 344 -3.66 -8.29 -9.80
CA PRO A 344 -2.39 -8.01 -10.46
C PRO A 344 -2.55 -6.84 -11.44
N MET A 345 -1.57 -5.93 -11.44
CA MET A 345 -1.55 -4.85 -12.42
C MET A 345 -1.06 -5.39 -13.77
N ARG A 346 -2.03 -5.70 -14.62
CA ARG A 346 -1.82 -6.24 -15.97
C ARG A 346 -2.83 -5.68 -16.96
N THR A 347 -2.43 -5.55 -18.21
CA THR A 347 -3.37 -5.31 -19.30
C THR A 347 -4.29 -6.53 -19.45
N ASP A 348 -5.57 -6.27 -19.74
CA ASP A 348 -6.57 -7.33 -19.98
C ASP A 348 -6.68 -8.33 -18.81
N LEU A 349 -6.81 -7.82 -17.60
CA LEU A 349 -6.89 -8.61 -16.38
C LEU A 349 -8.01 -9.66 -16.44
N THR A 350 -9.22 -9.22 -16.83
CA THR A 350 -10.40 -10.11 -16.94
C THR A 350 -10.31 -11.11 -18.08
N GLY A 351 -9.62 -10.78 -19.17
CA GLY A 351 -9.34 -11.73 -20.24
C GLY A 351 -8.28 -12.74 -19.84
N THR A 352 -7.21 -12.30 -19.19
CA THR A 352 -6.10 -13.16 -18.74
C THR A 352 -6.56 -14.17 -17.68
N TYR A 353 -7.44 -13.76 -16.74
CA TYR A 353 -7.93 -14.60 -15.63
C TYR A 353 -9.45 -14.80 -15.68
N GLY A 354 -10.02 -14.93 -16.89
CA GLY A 354 -11.47 -15.03 -17.12
C GLY A 354 -12.16 -16.12 -16.32
N ASP A 355 -11.56 -17.31 -16.23
CA ASP A 355 -12.09 -18.45 -15.47
C ASP A 355 -12.22 -18.11 -13.96
N TYR A 356 -11.27 -17.33 -13.42
CA TYR A 356 -11.32 -16.87 -12.03
C TYR A 356 -12.50 -15.93 -11.80
N PHE A 357 -12.69 -14.93 -12.64
CA PHE A 357 -13.77 -13.96 -12.50
C PHE A 357 -15.16 -14.57 -12.75
N GLU A 358 -15.26 -15.56 -13.65
CA GLU A 358 -16.49 -16.33 -13.86
C GLU A 358 -16.87 -17.14 -12.59
N ALA A 359 -15.88 -17.73 -11.94
CA ALA A 359 -16.07 -18.49 -10.70
C ALA A 359 -16.30 -17.60 -9.47
N ASN A 360 -15.84 -16.36 -9.49
CA ASN A 360 -15.81 -15.44 -8.35
C ASN A 360 -16.44 -14.07 -8.69
N PRO A 361 -17.77 -14.00 -8.92
CA PRO A 361 -18.43 -12.79 -9.42
C PRO A 361 -18.30 -11.57 -8.48
N ASN A 362 -18.06 -11.76 -7.18
CA ASN A 362 -17.86 -10.67 -6.23
C ASN A 362 -16.61 -9.83 -6.55
N TYR A 363 -15.65 -10.38 -7.28
CA TYR A 363 -14.44 -9.65 -7.68
C TYR A 363 -14.62 -8.85 -8.98
N VAL A 364 -15.67 -9.10 -9.74
CA VAL A 364 -15.94 -8.37 -10.99
C VAL A 364 -16.12 -6.89 -10.73
N ALA A 365 -16.81 -6.52 -9.65
CA ALA A 365 -17.00 -5.12 -9.27
C ALA A 365 -15.66 -4.38 -9.03
N PHE A 366 -14.67 -5.07 -8.47
CA PHE A 366 -13.33 -4.50 -8.29
C PHE A 366 -12.57 -4.39 -9.60
N ALA A 367 -12.69 -5.36 -10.50
CA ALA A 367 -12.07 -5.30 -11.81
C ALA A 367 -12.65 -4.16 -12.66
N GLU A 368 -13.95 -3.93 -12.59
CA GLU A 368 -14.62 -2.80 -13.25
C GLU A 368 -14.21 -1.46 -12.61
N GLN A 369 -14.13 -1.40 -11.27
CA GLN A 369 -13.70 -0.20 -10.55
C GLN A 369 -12.24 0.15 -10.83
N ALA A 370 -11.39 -0.84 -11.13
CA ALA A 370 -9.98 -0.62 -11.42
C ALA A 370 -9.71 0.31 -12.63
N GLU A 371 -10.68 0.44 -13.54
CA GLU A 371 -10.60 1.39 -14.65
C GLU A 371 -10.77 2.86 -14.22
N ASN A 372 -11.31 3.08 -13.00
CA ASN A 372 -11.60 4.40 -12.45
C ASN A 372 -10.93 4.56 -11.09
N THR A 373 -9.61 4.57 -11.10
CA THR A 373 -8.79 4.72 -9.90
C THR A 373 -7.73 5.79 -10.07
N ALA A 374 -7.30 6.38 -8.97
CA ALA A 374 -6.09 7.17 -8.88
C ALA A 374 -5.29 6.73 -7.65
N ASP A 375 -3.97 6.83 -7.77
CA ASP A 375 -3.06 6.50 -6.67
C ASP A 375 -2.71 7.75 -5.85
N VAL A 376 -1.92 7.57 -4.81
CA VAL A 376 -1.37 8.69 -4.05
C VAL A 376 -0.27 9.37 -4.87
N PRO A 377 -0.11 10.71 -4.75
CA PRO A 377 0.91 11.41 -5.49
C PRO A 377 2.31 10.98 -5.03
N SER A 378 3.22 10.76 -6.00
CA SER A 378 4.63 10.53 -5.72
C SER A 378 5.32 11.87 -5.47
N ILE A 379 5.53 12.20 -4.19
CA ILE A 379 6.09 13.48 -3.76
C ILE A 379 7.28 13.28 -2.81
N PRO A 380 8.24 14.21 -2.78
CA PRO A 380 9.25 14.23 -1.72
C PRO A 380 8.60 14.31 -0.34
N ASN A 381 9.22 13.70 0.67
CA ASN A 381 8.75 13.72 2.06
C ASN A 381 7.27 13.29 2.21
N SER A 382 6.83 12.33 1.38
CA SER A 382 5.43 11.88 1.34
C SER A 382 4.96 11.33 2.68
N VAL A 383 5.81 10.60 3.40
CA VAL A 383 5.48 10.03 4.72
C VAL A 383 5.15 11.14 5.72
N GLU A 384 5.98 12.17 5.77
CA GLU A 384 5.79 13.34 6.64
C GLU A 384 4.56 14.16 6.24
N ALA A 385 4.31 14.29 4.93
CA ALA A 385 3.13 14.97 4.39
C ALA A 385 1.83 14.27 4.83
N TRP A 386 1.79 12.94 4.73
CA TRP A 386 0.63 12.16 5.16
C TRP A 386 0.46 12.13 6.69
N GLN A 387 1.55 12.15 7.46
CA GLN A 387 1.48 12.29 8.91
C GLN A 387 0.90 13.64 9.30
N ALA A 388 1.36 14.72 8.68
CA ALA A 388 0.82 16.06 8.91
C ALA A 388 -0.67 16.15 8.57
N PHE A 389 -1.07 15.56 7.43
CA PHE A 389 -2.48 15.44 7.04
C PHE A 389 -3.30 14.70 8.10
N ARG A 390 -2.85 13.51 8.53
CA ARG A 390 -3.52 12.70 9.53
C ARG A 390 -3.74 13.46 10.84
N ASP A 391 -2.72 14.15 11.33
CA ASP A 391 -2.78 14.87 12.61
C ASP A 391 -3.82 16.02 12.55
N GLU A 392 -3.85 16.74 11.44
CA GLU A 392 -4.83 17.81 11.20
C GLU A 392 -6.26 17.26 11.01
N TYR A 393 -6.41 16.20 10.20
CA TYR A 393 -7.67 15.49 9.98
C TYR A 393 -8.24 14.94 11.29
N SER A 394 -7.43 14.24 12.07
CA SER A 394 -7.88 13.67 13.35
C SER A 394 -8.34 14.77 14.30
N ALA A 395 -7.61 15.88 14.40
CA ALA A 395 -7.97 16.96 15.29
C ALA A 395 -9.29 17.64 14.91
N ALA A 396 -9.53 17.85 13.62
CA ALA A 396 -10.72 18.55 13.14
C ALA A 396 -11.91 17.63 12.92
N VAL A 397 -11.72 16.55 12.14
CA VAL A 397 -12.81 15.71 11.64
C VAL A 397 -13.23 14.68 12.69
N ILE A 398 -12.26 13.94 13.27
CA ILE A 398 -12.57 12.87 14.23
C ILE A 398 -12.93 13.44 15.61
N PHE A 399 -12.14 14.38 16.11
CA PHE A 399 -12.27 14.88 17.48
C PHE A 399 -12.94 16.24 17.61
N GLY A 400 -13.22 16.94 16.51
CA GLY A 400 -13.88 18.26 16.54
C GLY A 400 -13.13 19.32 17.35
N LYS A 401 -11.80 19.22 17.49
CA LYS A 401 -10.98 20.13 18.31
C LYS A 401 -10.64 21.44 17.61
N LYS A 402 -10.84 21.53 16.30
CA LYS A 402 -10.64 22.71 15.48
C LYS A 402 -11.64 22.76 14.31
N PRO A 403 -11.86 23.92 13.69
CA PRO A 403 -12.70 24.03 12.50
C PRO A 403 -12.13 23.26 11.31
N ILE A 404 -13.00 22.76 10.42
CA ILE A 404 -12.59 22.08 9.17
C ILE A 404 -11.76 23.03 8.28
N ASP A 405 -12.12 24.32 8.19
CA ASP A 405 -11.36 25.30 7.41
C ASP A 405 -9.92 25.44 7.89
N GLU A 406 -9.70 25.39 9.20
CA GLU A 406 -8.36 25.43 9.78
C GLU A 406 -7.56 24.16 9.43
N PHE A 407 -8.20 22.99 9.46
CA PHE A 407 -7.58 21.76 9.01
C PHE A 407 -7.14 21.83 7.55
N LEU A 408 -8.04 22.20 6.63
CA LEU A 408 -7.76 22.25 5.20
C LEU A 408 -6.60 23.21 4.89
N MET A 409 -6.63 24.41 5.46
CA MET A 409 -5.59 25.41 5.31
C MET A 409 -4.23 24.94 5.88
N ASN A 410 -4.23 24.38 7.09
CA ASN A 410 -2.99 23.95 7.76
C ASN A 410 -2.38 22.74 7.06
N ALA A 411 -3.19 21.74 6.69
CA ALA A 411 -2.73 20.56 5.97
C ALA A 411 -2.14 20.95 4.61
N SER A 412 -2.83 21.80 3.82
CA SER A 412 -2.30 22.31 2.55
C SER A 412 -0.97 23.04 2.74
N SER A 413 -0.90 23.97 3.69
CA SER A 413 0.32 24.73 3.93
C SER A 413 1.49 23.83 4.32
N LYS A 414 1.24 22.83 5.18
CA LYS A 414 2.28 21.91 5.63
C LYS A 414 2.76 20.96 4.54
N ILE A 415 1.83 20.47 3.71
CA ILE A 415 2.17 19.66 2.55
C ILE A 415 3.00 20.49 1.57
N ASP A 416 2.59 21.73 1.24
CA ASP A 416 3.34 22.62 0.36
C ASP A 416 4.76 22.91 0.86
N GLU A 417 4.96 23.07 2.18
CA GLU A 417 6.28 23.21 2.78
C GLU A 417 7.14 21.96 2.54
N LEU A 418 6.59 20.76 2.80
CA LEU A 418 7.32 19.49 2.74
C LEU A 418 7.71 19.09 1.31
N ILE A 419 6.89 19.41 0.32
CA ILE A 419 7.21 19.12 -1.08
C ILE A 419 8.20 20.14 -1.69
N ALA A 420 8.38 21.31 -1.08
CA ALA A 420 9.34 22.31 -1.52
C ALA A 420 10.78 22.05 -1.02
N GLU A 421 10.97 21.15 -0.04
CA GLU A 421 12.27 20.70 0.51
C GLU A 421 12.91 19.61 -0.37
#